data_9263a34c59c187bc81488028a2812bff
#
_entry.id   9263a34c59c187bc81488028a2812bff
#
_cell.length_a   1.000
_cell.length_b   1.000
_cell.length_c   1.000
_cell.angle_alpha   90.00
_cell.angle_beta   90.00
_cell.angle_gamma   90.00
#
_symmetry.space_group_name_H-M   'P 1'
#
loop_
_entity.id
_entity.type
_entity.pdbx_description
1 polymer ?
#
loop_
_entity_poly.entity_id
_entity_poly.type
_entity_poly.pdbx_seq_one_letter_code
_entity_poly.pdbx_strand_id
1 'polypeptide(L)'
;LTLIEGRVPLWWVVSPETEKDTYEKMRTIVHSQSSLNDEDIIDLGNLEFIPEQELLGAALWQMHKALDDPLKSVLKMALVASYLDTSAKDMLLCNVLKKNVFHAVGQDIVDPYYQILRRVEDYYRLRGDDRTVDLLRKCFYLKVNPNIRSTDLIKLERDGKSSMMVDIVKSWGWSYHAIKELNEFSEWGVEKYREFGDDIHAYLKLATVQLIRRAKSYMVHSALDEDVEVEVLRRRVEAFYVSKDGKIESEKRVKKKEPAYRDLFFVYKKGIWSIFEWSPEMSDVAPIMESDRVTKILAWLVYNKRFDASTAFHMIPNASKVVLFDIQSLLWRLNALIPDASSIGLDRSSLMEDKYARHVVIVANIECPDSLHSIRELDVLFMNTWNELFCISVKPEQIGAWMAKMKRPSTQVNIWLPKEGNPKYLTQTVVSLIS
;
A
#
# COMPACT_ATOMS: atom_id res chain seq x y z
N LEU A 1 -19.14 26.11 6.36
CA LEU A 1 -19.67 25.76 5.03
C LEU A 1 -18.51 25.48 4.09
N THR A 2 -18.42 24.26 3.60
CA THR A 2 -17.42 23.91 2.59
C THR A 2 -18.02 24.24 1.22
N LEU A 3 -17.43 25.20 0.51
CA LEU A 3 -17.79 25.50 -0.86
C LEU A 3 -17.23 24.42 -1.79
N ILE A 4 -18.00 23.99 -2.76
CA ILE A 4 -17.58 23.10 -3.83
C ILE A 4 -17.50 23.93 -5.11
N GLU A 5 -16.31 24.13 -5.62
CA GLU A 5 -16.07 25.00 -6.80
C GLU A 5 -16.65 26.43 -6.61
N GLY A 6 -16.60 26.95 -5.38
CA GLY A 6 -17.16 28.26 -5.04
C GLY A 6 -18.66 28.27 -4.75
N ARG A 7 -19.36 27.13 -4.96
CA ARG A 7 -20.82 27.00 -4.78
C ARG A 7 -21.18 26.38 -3.44
N VAL A 8 -22.34 26.76 -2.90
CA VAL A 8 -22.89 26.18 -1.67
C VAL A 8 -23.71 24.94 -2.00
N PRO A 9 -23.39 23.76 -1.41
CA PRO A 9 -24.27 22.60 -1.59
C PRO A 9 -25.66 22.85 -0.99
N LEU A 10 -26.70 22.63 -1.78
CA LEU A 10 -28.11 22.79 -1.37
C LEU A 10 -28.41 21.98 -0.09
N TRP A 11 -27.83 20.79 0.02
CA TRP A 11 -27.96 19.94 1.19
C TRP A 11 -27.55 20.65 2.49
N TRP A 12 -26.57 21.58 2.50
CA TRP A 12 -26.19 22.34 3.69
C TRP A 12 -27.23 23.41 4.07
N VAL A 13 -28.01 23.89 3.13
CA VAL A 13 -29.01 24.96 3.36
C VAL A 13 -30.28 24.39 3.99
N VAL A 14 -30.60 23.13 3.70
CA VAL A 14 -31.80 22.47 4.24
C VAL A 14 -31.58 22.03 5.68
N SER A 15 -32.53 22.24 6.59
CA SER A 15 -32.43 21.83 8.00
C SER A 15 -32.21 20.32 8.15
N PRO A 16 -31.38 19.86 9.12
CA PRO A 16 -31.18 18.42 9.38
C PRO A 16 -32.41 17.71 9.93
N GLU A 17 -33.41 18.46 10.41
CA GLU A 17 -34.68 17.94 10.93
C GLU A 17 -35.76 17.86 9.85
N THR A 18 -35.41 18.22 8.63
CA THR A 18 -36.32 18.29 7.51
C THR A 18 -36.60 16.89 6.97
N GLU A 19 -37.88 16.51 6.86
CA GLU A 19 -38.31 15.25 6.24
C GLU A 19 -37.89 15.18 4.77
N LYS A 20 -37.74 13.95 4.25
CA LYS A 20 -37.27 13.69 2.87
C LYS A 20 -38.05 14.47 1.81
N ASP A 21 -39.38 14.55 1.96
CA ASP A 21 -40.24 15.31 1.05
C ASP A 21 -39.96 16.82 1.05
N THR A 22 -39.36 17.34 2.12
CA THR A 22 -39.04 18.77 2.23
C THR A 22 -37.77 19.12 1.49
N TYR A 23 -36.82 18.19 1.32
CA TYR A 23 -35.64 18.43 0.48
C TYR A 23 -36.06 18.71 -0.97
N GLU A 24 -36.94 17.91 -1.54
CA GLU A 24 -37.46 18.10 -2.89
C GLU A 24 -38.27 19.42 -3.03
N LYS A 25 -39.06 19.78 -2.03
CA LYS A 25 -39.74 21.06 -1.96
C LYS A 25 -38.80 22.24 -1.91
N MET A 26 -37.76 22.16 -1.04
CA MET A 26 -36.73 23.21 -0.95
C MET A 26 -35.91 23.33 -2.24
N ARG A 27 -35.60 22.23 -2.89
CA ARG A 27 -34.99 22.19 -4.21
C ARG A 27 -35.81 22.97 -5.21
N THR A 28 -37.11 22.70 -5.28
CA THR A 28 -38.03 23.39 -6.16
C THR A 28 -38.12 24.89 -5.85
N ILE A 29 -38.16 25.26 -4.56
CA ILE A 29 -38.20 26.68 -4.14
C ILE A 29 -36.94 27.40 -4.55
N VAL A 30 -35.75 26.81 -4.28
CA VAL A 30 -34.45 27.41 -4.60
C VAL A 30 -34.32 27.66 -6.10
N HIS A 31 -34.66 26.68 -6.93
CA HIS A 31 -34.64 26.83 -8.40
C HIS A 31 -35.72 27.78 -8.95
N SER A 32 -36.80 28.07 -8.19
CA SER A 32 -37.84 29.01 -8.57
C SER A 32 -37.58 30.46 -8.15
N GLN A 33 -36.60 30.67 -7.24
CA GLN A 33 -36.25 32.01 -6.78
C GLN A 33 -35.25 32.67 -7.73
N SER A 34 -35.69 33.68 -8.47
CA SER A 34 -34.88 34.44 -9.45
C SER A 34 -33.69 35.23 -8.84
N SER A 35 -33.53 35.25 -7.50
CA SER A 35 -32.46 35.94 -6.79
C SER A 35 -31.23 35.04 -6.46
N LEU A 36 -31.35 33.74 -6.67
CA LEU A 36 -30.24 32.78 -6.49
C LEU A 36 -29.86 32.28 -7.88
N ASN A 37 -28.62 32.53 -8.27
CA ASN A 37 -28.09 32.00 -9.52
C ASN A 37 -27.76 30.50 -9.34
N ASP A 38 -28.07 29.68 -10.34
CA ASP A 38 -27.65 28.26 -10.39
C ASP A 38 -26.10 28.12 -10.26
N GLU A 39 -25.37 29.20 -10.51
CA GLU A 39 -23.91 29.27 -10.32
C GLU A 39 -23.47 29.34 -8.85
N ASP A 40 -24.33 29.75 -7.93
CA ASP A 40 -24.00 29.92 -6.50
C ASP A 40 -24.33 28.68 -5.68
N ILE A 41 -25.14 27.78 -6.21
CA ILE A 41 -25.63 26.57 -5.51
C ILE A 41 -25.35 25.32 -6.35
N ILE A 42 -24.92 24.25 -5.67
CA ILE A 42 -24.80 22.91 -6.27
C ILE A 42 -25.74 21.95 -5.55
N ASP A 43 -26.56 21.24 -6.32
CA ASP A 43 -27.42 20.18 -5.79
C ASP A 43 -26.69 18.82 -5.91
N LEU A 44 -26.31 18.26 -4.79
CA LEU A 44 -25.68 16.93 -4.67
C LEU A 44 -26.69 15.87 -4.20
N GLY A 45 -27.96 16.19 -4.17
CA GLY A 45 -29.02 15.33 -3.65
C GLY A 45 -29.08 15.29 -2.11
N ASN A 46 -30.01 14.48 -1.60
CA ASN A 46 -30.14 14.25 -0.17
C ASN A 46 -29.16 13.17 0.28
N LEU A 47 -28.18 13.53 1.13
CA LEU A 47 -27.14 12.63 1.64
C LEU A 47 -27.59 11.81 2.86
N GLU A 48 -28.83 11.33 2.91
CA GLU A 48 -29.28 10.43 3.97
C GLU A 48 -28.76 9.00 3.80
N PHE A 49 -28.53 8.60 2.57
CA PHE A 49 -28.11 7.25 2.23
C PHE A 49 -27.02 7.29 1.14
N ILE A 50 -25.97 6.51 1.31
CA ILE A 50 -24.96 6.27 0.27
C ILE A 50 -25.13 4.84 -0.22
N PRO A 51 -25.36 4.61 -1.51
CA PRO A 51 -25.42 3.26 -2.09
C PRO A 51 -24.13 2.47 -1.77
N GLU A 52 -24.26 1.18 -1.52
CA GLU A 52 -23.11 0.33 -1.19
C GLU A 52 -22.07 0.31 -2.32
N GLN A 53 -22.51 0.42 -3.58
CA GLN A 53 -21.63 0.51 -4.74
C GLN A 53 -20.72 1.75 -4.70
N GLU A 54 -21.24 2.88 -4.28
CA GLU A 54 -20.44 4.12 -4.12
C GLU A 54 -19.45 3.98 -2.97
N LEU A 55 -19.84 3.32 -1.88
CA LEU A 55 -18.92 3.02 -0.77
C LEU A 55 -17.80 2.08 -1.21
N LEU A 56 -18.11 1.08 -2.04
CA LEU A 56 -17.10 0.17 -2.61
C LEU A 56 -16.15 0.93 -3.56
N GLY A 57 -16.68 1.80 -4.42
CA GLY A 57 -15.89 2.69 -5.27
C GLY A 57 -14.98 3.62 -4.46
N ALA A 58 -15.54 4.25 -3.41
CA ALA A 58 -14.78 5.09 -2.50
C ALA A 58 -13.67 4.31 -1.77
N ALA A 59 -13.94 3.07 -1.37
CA ALA A 59 -12.95 2.21 -0.75
C ALA A 59 -11.80 1.85 -1.71
N LEU A 60 -12.11 1.45 -2.94
CA LEU A 60 -11.10 1.20 -3.98
C LEU A 60 -10.24 2.44 -4.23
N TRP A 61 -10.86 3.61 -4.28
CA TRP A 61 -10.13 4.88 -4.39
C TRP A 61 -9.22 5.16 -3.19
N GLN A 62 -9.68 4.90 -1.95
CA GLN A 62 -8.82 5.04 -0.76
C GLN A 62 -7.67 4.05 -0.76
N MET A 63 -7.88 2.81 -1.21
CA MET A 63 -6.81 1.82 -1.38
C MET A 63 -5.77 2.30 -2.39
N HIS A 64 -6.20 2.87 -3.51
CA HIS A 64 -5.30 3.48 -4.48
C HIS A 64 -4.50 4.65 -3.86
N LYS A 65 -5.16 5.54 -3.11
CA LYS A 65 -4.49 6.65 -2.41
C LYS A 65 -3.53 6.19 -1.32
N ALA A 66 -3.77 5.04 -0.72
CA ALA A 66 -2.90 4.47 0.31
C ALA A 66 -1.50 4.08 -0.22
N LEU A 67 -1.34 3.92 -1.54
CA LEU A 67 -0.03 3.70 -2.16
C LEU A 67 0.90 4.90 -1.99
N ASP A 68 0.34 6.11 -1.91
CA ASP A 68 1.08 7.37 -1.78
C ASP A 68 1.02 7.97 -0.37
N ASP A 69 -0.14 7.92 0.30
CA ASP A 69 -0.37 8.47 1.65
C ASP A 69 -1.20 7.48 2.49
N PRO A 70 -0.55 6.46 3.06
CA PRO A 70 -1.24 5.42 3.79
C PRO A 70 -1.90 5.90 5.08
N LEU A 71 -1.32 6.86 5.82
CA LEU A 71 -1.82 7.32 7.12
C LEU A 71 -3.26 7.84 7.04
N LYS A 72 -3.53 8.71 6.06
CA LYS A 72 -4.86 9.26 5.82
C LYS A 72 -5.83 8.22 5.28
N SER A 73 -5.32 7.33 4.43
CA SER A 73 -6.15 6.30 3.79
C SER A 73 -6.62 5.24 4.77
N VAL A 74 -5.82 4.87 5.78
CA VAL A 74 -6.21 3.97 6.86
C VAL A 74 -7.46 4.50 7.59
N LEU A 75 -7.48 5.77 8.00
CA LEU A 75 -8.62 6.40 8.68
C LEU A 75 -9.89 6.41 7.81
N LYS A 76 -9.74 6.77 6.54
CA LYS A 76 -10.86 6.81 5.61
C LYS A 76 -11.37 5.42 5.27
N MET A 77 -10.47 4.43 5.13
CA MET A 77 -10.85 3.05 4.91
C MET A 77 -11.60 2.48 6.11
N ALA A 78 -11.18 2.80 7.34
CA ALA A 78 -11.87 2.44 8.56
C ALA A 78 -13.30 3.03 8.61
N LEU A 79 -13.47 4.28 8.16
CA LEU A 79 -14.78 4.90 8.05
C LEU A 79 -15.67 4.17 7.04
N VAL A 80 -15.15 3.88 5.85
CA VAL A 80 -15.91 3.13 4.83
C VAL A 80 -16.27 1.73 5.33
N ALA A 81 -15.35 1.04 6.01
CA ALA A 81 -15.63 -0.26 6.63
C ALA A 81 -16.78 -0.17 7.65
N SER A 82 -16.83 0.90 8.45
CA SER A 82 -17.92 1.13 9.40
C SER A 82 -19.28 1.35 8.73
N TYR A 83 -19.31 1.96 7.55
CA TYR A 83 -20.55 2.16 6.78
C TYR A 83 -21.00 0.91 6.03
N LEU A 84 -20.05 0.09 5.57
CA LEU A 84 -20.34 -1.17 4.90
C LEU A 84 -20.81 -2.26 5.85
N ASP A 85 -20.62 -2.10 7.15
CA ASP A 85 -21.11 -3.04 8.13
C ASP A 85 -22.60 -2.81 8.36
N THR A 86 -23.43 -3.70 7.82
CA THR A 86 -24.88 -3.63 7.89
C THR A 86 -25.45 -3.70 9.31
N SER A 87 -24.65 -4.13 10.30
CA SER A 87 -25.02 -4.10 11.70
C SER A 87 -24.99 -2.69 12.32
N ALA A 88 -24.26 -1.77 11.71
CA ALA A 88 -24.14 -0.39 12.14
C ALA A 88 -25.13 0.50 11.35
N LYS A 89 -26.40 0.52 11.75
CA LYS A 89 -27.45 1.43 11.22
C LYS A 89 -27.26 2.88 11.69
N ASP A 90 -26.02 3.29 11.91
CA ASP A 90 -25.74 4.62 12.41
C ASP A 90 -25.77 5.66 11.31
N MET A 91 -26.13 6.86 11.71
CA MET A 91 -26.16 8.04 10.84
C MET A 91 -24.80 8.32 10.18
N LEU A 92 -24.81 8.69 8.91
CA LEU A 92 -23.60 9.14 8.23
C LEU A 92 -22.97 10.35 8.94
N LEU A 93 -21.64 10.44 8.96
CA LEU A 93 -20.93 11.53 9.65
C LEU A 93 -21.29 12.91 9.08
N CYS A 94 -21.58 13.02 7.80
CA CYS A 94 -22.05 14.29 7.21
C CYS A 94 -23.35 14.78 7.89
N ASN A 95 -24.27 13.89 8.17
CA ASN A 95 -25.51 14.21 8.87
C ASN A 95 -25.29 14.57 10.35
N VAL A 96 -24.35 13.89 11.02
CA VAL A 96 -23.93 14.23 12.39
C VAL A 96 -23.31 15.63 12.42
N LEU A 97 -22.39 15.92 11.52
CA LEU A 97 -21.75 17.23 11.41
C LEU A 97 -22.76 18.33 11.11
N LYS A 98 -23.67 18.08 10.19
CA LYS A 98 -24.75 19.03 9.85
C LYS A 98 -25.60 19.36 11.07
N LYS A 99 -26.06 18.34 11.83
CA LYS A 99 -26.80 18.55 13.08
C LYS A 99 -26.02 19.38 14.08
N ASN A 100 -24.73 19.05 14.29
CA ASN A 100 -23.89 19.78 15.23
C ASN A 100 -23.72 21.26 14.82
N VAL A 101 -23.57 21.56 13.53
CA VAL A 101 -23.48 22.93 13.01
C VAL A 101 -24.80 23.68 13.21
N PHE A 102 -25.95 23.06 12.92
CA PHE A 102 -27.25 23.71 13.08
C PHE A 102 -27.64 23.95 14.54
N HIS A 103 -27.23 23.08 15.44
CA HIS A 103 -27.52 23.24 16.88
C HIS A 103 -26.47 24.06 17.63
N ALA A 104 -25.49 24.67 16.93
CA ALA A 104 -24.41 25.50 17.51
C ALA A 104 -23.69 24.79 18.68
N VAL A 105 -23.57 23.47 18.64
CA VAL A 105 -22.81 22.70 19.62
C VAL A 105 -21.32 23.04 19.42
N GLY A 106 -20.61 23.36 20.50
CA GLY A 106 -19.28 24.00 20.57
C GLY A 106 -18.30 23.65 19.45
N GLN A 107 -17.42 24.59 19.09
CA GLN A 107 -16.54 24.54 17.93
C GLN A 107 -15.70 23.27 17.83
N ASP A 108 -15.33 22.66 18.96
CA ASP A 108 -14.48 21.45 19.02
C ASP A 108 -15.16 20.19 18.47
N ILE A 109 -16.50 20.19 18.44
CA ILE A 109 -17.30 19.03 18.00
C ILE A 109 -17.52 19.05 16.48
N VAL A 110 -17.12 20.13 15.81
CA VAL A 110 -17.38 20.36 14.38
C VAL A 110 -16.20 19.93 13.49
N ASP A 111 -15.01 19.62 14.06
CA ASP A 111 -13.87 19.19 13.25
C ASP A 111 -14.14 17.82 12.57
N PRO A 112 -14.15 17.77 11.24
CA PRO A 112 -14.50 16.54 10.50
C PRO A 112 -13.52 15.38 10.75
N TYR A 113 -12.23 15.68 10.91
CA TYR A 113 -11.22 14.65 11.18
C TYR A 113 -11.37 14.03 12.56
N TYR A 114 -11.70 14.84 13.54
CA TYR A 114 -12.01 14.35 14.89
C TYR A 114 -13.27 13.47 14.91
N GLN A 115 -14.30 13.85 14.17
CA GLN A 115 -15.50 13.05 14.04
C GLN A 115 -15.24 11.71 13.34
N ILE A 116 -14.37 11.71 12.32
CA ILE A 116 -13.92 10.45 11.68
C ILE A 116 -13.23 9.57 12.72
N LEU A 117 -12.26 10.14 13.47
CA LEU A 117 -11.53 9.38 14.48
C LEU A 117 -12.46 8.77 15.52
N ARG A 118 -13.35 9.56 16.16
CA ARG A 118 -14.31 9.06 17.14
C ARG A 118 -15.16 7.92 16.59
N ARG A 119 -15.71 8.10 15.39
CA ARG A 119 -16.54 7.09 14.73
C ARG A 119 -15.80 5.77 14.56
N VAL A 120 -14.57 5.80 14.04
CA VAL A 120 -13.81 4.58 13.78
C VAL A 120 -13.28 3.95 15.07
N GLU A 121 -12.91 4.75 16.09
CA GLU A 121 -12.54 4.23 17.40
C GLU A 121 -13.70 3.47 18.04
N ASP A 122 -14.90 4.05 18.08
CA ASP A 122 -16.09 3.43 18.65
C ASP A 122 -16.45 2.14 17.90
N TYR A 123 -16.36 2.17 16.57
CA TYR A 123 -16.62 1.01 15.72
C TYR A 123 -15.70 -0.18 16.04
N TYR A 124 -14.39 0.04 16.18
CA TYR A 124 -13.44 -1.04 16.47
C TYR A 124 -13.41 -1.44 17.94
N ARG A 125 -13.62 -0.51 18.87
CA ARG A 125 -13.78 -0.84 20.31
C ARG A 125 -14.98 -1.74 20.58
N LEU A 126 -16.11 -1.48 19.97
CA LEU A 126 -17.30 -2.35 20.09
C LEU A 126 -17.04 -3.77 19.57
N ARG A 127 -16.00 -3.97 18.75
CA ARG A 127 -15.57 -5.28 18.25
C ARG A 127 -14.41 -5.90 19.03
N GLY A 128 -13.93 -5.23 20.07
CA GLY A 128 -12.79 -5.66 20.87
C GLY A 128 -11.45 -5.64 20.10
N ASP A 129 -11.36 -4.83 19.03
CA ASP A 129 -10.14 -4.72 18.22
C ASP A 129 -9.29 -3.52 18.65
N ASP A 130 -8.71 -3.63 19.83
CA ASP A 130 -7.86 -2.59 20.41
C ASP A 130 -6.58 -2.34 19.60
N ARG A 131 -6.08 -3.35 18.87
CA ARG A 131 -4.91 -3.20 17.99
C ARG A 131 -5.21 -2.23 16.85
N THR A 132 -6.35 -2.39 16.19
CA THR A 132 -6.77 -1.45 15.14
C THR A 132 -7.05 -0.06 15.71
N VAL A 133 -7.64 0.05 16.91
CA VAL A 133 -7.84 1.35 17.58
C VAL A 133 -6.50 2.07 17.79
N ASP A 134 -5.48 1.39 18.30
CA ASP A 134 -4.15 1.97 18.51
C ASP A 134 -3.50 2.40 17.18
N LEU A 135 -3.59 1.58 16.14
CA LEU A 135 -3.13 1.93 14.79
C LEU A 135 -3.80 3.20 14.26
N LEU A 136 -5.13 3.30 14.38
CA LEU A 136 -5.91 4.47 13.94
C LEU A 136 -5.47 5.74 14.67
N ARG A 137 -5.23 5.66 15.99
CA ARG A 137 -4.73 6.76 16.81
C ARG A 137 -3.35 7.23 16.38
N LYS A 138 -2.42 6.30 16.15
CA LYS A 138 -1.08 6.60 15.64
C LYS A 138 -1.14 7.27 14.25
N CYS A 139 -1.92 6.72 13.33
CA CYS A 139 -2.13 7.30 12.01
C CYS A 139 -2.72 8.72 12.08
N PHE A 140 -3.71 8.94 12.95
CA PHE A 140 -4.32 10.24 13.15
C PHE A 140 -3.32 11.24 13.74
N TYR A 141 -2.61 10.87 14.80
CA TYR A 141 -1.60 11.70 15.43
C TYR A 141 -0.51 12.15 14.44
N LEU A 142 0.05 11.20 13.69
CA LEU A 142 1.08 11.48 12.69
C LEU A 142 0.55 12.35 11.53
N LYS A 143 -0.73 12.18 11.16
CA LYS A 143 -1.33 12.99 10.09
C LYS A 143 -1.62 14.43 10.53
N VAL A 144 -2.07 14.63 11.76
CA VAL A 144 -2.31 15.97 12.34
C VAL A 144 -0.99 16.65 12.68
N ASN A 145 0.01 15.86 13.09
CA ASN A 145 1.35 16.31 13.49
C ASN A 145 1.32 17.46 14.53
N PRO A 146 0.67 17.29 15.68
CA PRO A 146 0.47 18.36 16.64
C PRO A 146 1.73 18.72 17.43
N ASN A 147 2.78 17.87 17.38
CA ASN A 147 4.07 18.05 18.06
C ASN A 147 3.91 18.42 19.56
N ILE A 148 3.15 17.62 20.30
CA ILE A 148 2.83 17.87 21.71
C ILE A 148 4.08 17.65 22.57
N ARG A 149 4.42 18.66 23.41
CA ARG A 149 5.55 18.63 24.34
C ARG A 149 5.10 18.26 25.75
N SER A 150 6.05 17.84 26.62
CA SER A 150 5.75 17.53 28.03
C SER A 150 5.11 18.72 28.77
N THR A 151 5.55 19.93 28.47
CA THR A 151 4.99 21.18 29.02
C THR A 151 3.53 21.38 28.62
N ASP A 152 3.13 20.89 27.45
CA ASP A 152 1.76 21.00 26.94
C ASP A 152 0.79 20.06 27.67
N LEU A 153 1.26 18.94 28.18
CA LEU A 153 0.47 18.01 28.96
C LEU A 153 0.16 18.50 30.40
N ILE A 154 0.97 19.43 30.90
CA ILE A 154 0.89 19.94 32.29
C ILE A 154 0.06 21.23 32.37
N LYS A 155 0.05 22.06 31.32
CA LYS A 155 -0.66 23.33 31.29
C LYS A 155 -2.18 23.15 31.44
N LEU A 156 -2.81 23.92 32.32
CA LEU A 156 -4.24 23.90 32.62
C LEU A 156 -5.07 24.76 31.67
N GLU A 157 -4.50 25.85 31.15
CA GLU A 157 -5.17 26.80 30.25
C GLU A 157 -4.54 26.77 28.87
N ARG A 158 -5.35 26.61 27.84
CA ARG A 158 -4.93 26.55 26.44
C ARG A 158 -6.01 27.04 25.51
N ASP A 159 -5.59 27.70 24.43
CA ASP A 159 -6.47 28.16 23.38
C ASP A 159 -6.31 27.34 22.10
N GLY A 160 -7.45 27.07 21.42
CA GLY A 160 -7.52 26.59 20.04
C GLY A 160 -7.24 25.10 19.80
N LYS A 161 -6.89 24.74 18.56
CA LYS A 161 -6.70 23.35 18.06
C LYS A 161 -5.63 22.56 18.83
N SER A 162 -4.63 23.24 19.39
CA SER A 162 -3.58 22.61 20.19
C SER A 162 -4.13 22.05 21.51
N SER A 163 -5.11 22.74 22.13
CA SER A 163 -5.81 22.29 23.33
C SER A 163 -6.56 20.99 23.09
N MET A 164 -7.35 20.97 22.03
CA MET A 164 -8.15 19.80 21.64
C MET A 164 -7.30 18.55 21.45
N MET A 165 -6.18 18.64 20.71
CA MET A 165 -5.29 17.50 20.49
C MET A 165 -4.66 16.98 21.77
N VAL A 166 -4.33 17.84 22.71
CA VAL A 166 -3.79 17.42 24.01
C VAL A 166 -4.84 16.66 24.81
N ASP A 167 -6.09 17.13 24.81
CA ASP A 167 -7.17 16.48 25.53
C ASP A 167 -7.52 15.11 24.90
N ILE A 168 -7.50 15.01 23.58
CA ILE A 168 -7.63 13.76 22.85
C ILE A 168 -6.53 12.77 23.27
N VAL A 169 -5.27 13.17 23.22
CA VAL A 169 -4.13 12.32 23.57
C VAL A 169 -4.15 11.90 25.04
N LYS A 170 -4.56 12.80 25.95
CA LYS A 170 -4.79 12.47 27.36
C LYS A 170 -5.88 11.41 27.53
N SER A 171 -6.97 11.49 26.77
CA SER A 171 -8.06 10.51 26.82
C SER A 171 -7.64 9.11 26.35
N TRP A 172 -6.56 9.02 25.51
CA TRP A 172 -5.99 7.74 25.07
C TRP A 172 -5.13 7.07 26.14
N GLY A 173 -4.72 7.81 27.18
CA GLY A 173 -3.82 7.32 28.22
C GLY A 173 -2.38 7.10 27.75
N TRP A 174 -1.96 7.76 26.64
CA TRP A 174 -0.61 7.63 26.13
C TRP A 174 0.41 8.29 27.08
N SER A 175 1.53 7.57 27.29
CA SER A 175 2.67 8.13 28.02
C SER A 175 3.36 9.21 27.20
N TYR A 176 4.05 10.13 27.89
CA TYR A 176 4.88 11.12 27.19
C TYR A 176 5.95 10.48 26.32
N HIS A 177 6.49 9.32 26.72
CA HIS A 177 7.45 8.56 25.92
C HIS A 177 6.86 8.16 24.56
N ALA A 178 5.64 7.61 24.54
CA ALA A 178 4.95 7.23 23.30
C ALA A 178 4.68 8.45 22.40
N ILE A 179 4.32 9.59 23.00
CA ILE A 179 4.09 10.84 22.25
C ILE A 179 5.39 11.37 21.66
N LYS A 180 6.48 11.39 22.46
CA LYS A 180 7.80 11.82 22.01
C LYS A 180 8.28 10.96 20.84
N GLU A 181 8.10 9.66 20.95
CA GLU A 181 8.44 8.71 19.91
C GLU A 181 7.72 9.00 18.58
N LEU A 182 6.44 9.35 18.61
CA LEU A 182 5.69 9.75 17.42
C LEU A 182 6.10 11.14 16.88
N ASN A 183 6.48 12.08 17.76
CA ASN A 183 7.02 13.37 17.34
C ASN A 183 8.35 13.23 16.58
N GLU A 184 9.15 12.22 16.96
CA GLU A 184 10.41 11.87 16.31
C GLU A 184 10.22 10.93 15.10
N PHE A 185 9.01 10.84 14.56
CA PHE A 185 8.68 9.99 13.40
C PHE A 185 9.64 10.19 12.21
N SER A 186 10.13 11.42 11.97
CA SER A 186 11.11 11.68 10.91
C SER A 186 12.50 11.07 11.16
N GLU A 187 12.79 10.71 12.40
CA GLU A 187 14.09 10.23 12.87
C GLU A 187 14.08 8.72 13.17
N TRP A 188 12.95 8.05 12.95
CA TRP A 188 12.83 6.62 13.19
C TRP A 188 13.86 5.83 12.34
N GLY A 189 14.43 4.81 12.93
CA GLY A 189 15.25 3.83 12.22
C GLY A 189 14.40 2.96 11.28
N VAL A 190 15.06 2.31 10.32
CA VAL A 190 14.42 1.48 9.28
C VAL A 190 13.53 0.38 9.86
N GLU A 191 13.95 -0.27 10.93
CA GLU A 191 13.21 -1.36 11.58
C GLU A 191 11.84 -0.89 12.08
N LYS A 192 11.81 0.24 12.77
CA LYS A 192 10.58 0.82 13.31
C LYS A 192 9.62 1.31 12.22
N TYR A 193 10.15 1.89 11.14
CA TYR A 193 9.35 2.21 9.97
C TYR A 193 8.72 0.98 9.35
N ARG A 194 9.50 -0.11 9.27
CA ARG A 194 9.03 -1.39 8.72
C ARG A 194 7.91 -1.95 9.58
N GLU A 195 8.10 -2.05 10.89
CA GLU A 195 7.09 -2.56 11.81
C GLU A 195 5.77 -1.78 11.70
N PHE A 196 5.83 -0.46 11.73
CA PHE A 196 4.63 0.38 11.58
C PHE A 196 4.02 0.28 10.18
N GLY A 197 4.85 0.21 9.14
CA GLY A 197 4.42 -0.03 7.77
C GLY A 197 3.73 -1.38 7.60
N ASP A 198 4.20 -2.42 8.30
CA ASP A 198 3.62 -3.75 8.31
C ASP A 198 2.24 -3.76 8.96
N ASP A 199 2.04 -3.05 10.07
CA ASP A 199 0.74 -2.89 10.71
C ASP A 199 -0.27 -2.19 9.78
N ILE A 200 0.13 -1.08 9.16
CA ILE A 200 -0.70 -0.36 8.18
C ILE A 200 -1.07 -1.28 7.01
N HIS A 201 -0.10 -1.98 6.44
CA HIS A 201 -0.33 -2.84 5.28
C HIS A 201 -1.19 -4.06 5.63
N ALA A 202 -0.98 -4.67 6.80
CA ALA A 202 -1.81 -5.77 7.29
C ALA A 202 -3.28 -5.35 7.39
N TYR A 203 -3.51 -4.16 7.96
CA TYR A 203 -4.85 -3.58 8.02
C TYR A 203 -5.45 -3.35 6.63
N LEU A 204 -4.72 -2.66 5.73
CA LEU A 204 -5.18 -2.36 4.38
C LEU A 204 -5.41 -3.64 3.55
N LYS A 205 -4.56 -4.64 3.68
CA LYS A 205 -4.72 -5.95 3.04
C LYS A 205 -5.99 -6.65 3.50
N LEU A 206 -6.25 -6.67 4.82
CA LEU A 206 -7.48 -7.25 5.38
C LEU A 206 -8.72 -6.53 4.85
N ALA A 207 -8.71 -5.19 4.86
CA ALA A 207 -9.79 -4.38 4.33
C ALA A 207 -10.02 -4.64 2.83
N THR A 208 -8.96 -4.79 2.04
CA THR A 208 -9.03 -5.15 0.62
C THR A 208 -9.70 -6.50 0.39
N VAL A 209 -9.30 -7.52 1.15
CA VAL A 209 -9.89 -8.88 1.03
C VAL A 209 -11.38 -8.85 1.35
N GLN A 210 -11.78 -8.11 2.39
CA GLN A 210 -13.19 -7.95 2.75
C GLN A 210 -13.97 -7.22 1.66
N LEU A 211 -13.41 -6.15 1.08
CA LEU A 211 -13.99 -5.41 -0.04
C LEU A 211 -14.18 -6.28 -1.28
N ILE A 212 -13.13 -7.02 -1.68
CA ILE A 212 -13.20 -7.91 -2.85
C ILE A 212 -14.28 -8.99 -2.64
N ARG A 213 -14.40 -9.53 -1.43
CA ARG A 213 -15.46 -10.50 -1.12
C ARG A 213 -16.85 -9.90 -1.27
N ARG A 214 -17.06 -8.68 -0.75
CA ARG A 214 -18.34 -7.97 -0.91
C ARG A 214 -18.62 -7.60 -2.36
N ALA A 215 -17.64 -7.02 -3.06
CA ALA A 215 -17.78 -6.70 -4.47
C ALA A 215 -18.18 -7.93 -5.32
N LYS A 216 -17.58 -9.09 -5.06
CA LYS A 216 -17.97 -10.34 -5.74
C LYS A 216 -19.42 -10.75 -5.48
N SER A 217 -19.93 -10.57 -4.27
CA SER A 217 -21.33 -10.86 -3.96
C SER A 217 -22.30 -9.90 -4.66
N TYR A 218 -21.87 -8.66 -4.91
CA TYR A 218 -22.63 -7.64 -5.63
C TYR A 218 -22.60 -7.83 -7.15
N MET A 219 -21.43 -8.17 -7.72
CA MET A 219 -21.26 -8.40 -9.17
C MET A 219 -22.17 -9.52 -9.71
N VAL A 220 -22.56 -10.46 -8.86
CA VAL A 220 -23.56 -11.50 -9.23
C VAL A 220 -24.97 -10.90 -9.41
N HIS A 221 -25.23 -9.68 -8.91
CA HIS A 221 -26.57 -9.08 -8.84
C HIS A 221 -26.71 -7.71 -9.51
N SER A 222 -25.64 -7.11 -10.02
CA SER A 222 -25.70 -5.75 -10.59
C SER A 222 -24.75 -5.54 -11.77
N ALA A 223 -25.17 -4.69 -12.71
CA ALA A 223 -24.46 -4.29 -13.94
C ALA A 223 -23.20 -3.41 -13.70
N LEU A 224 -22.40 -3.68 -12.64
CA LEU A 224 -21.11 -3.01 -12.41
C LEU A 224 -20.02 -3.41 -13.42
N ASP A 225 -20.32 -4.31 -14.36
CA ASP A 225 -19.39 -4.77 -15.41
C ASP A 225 -19.01 -3.70 -16.45
N GLU A 226 -19.65 -2.53 -16.44
CA GLU A 226 -19.44 -1.52 -17.48
C GLU A 226 -18.55 -0.34 -17.06
N ASP A 227 -18.21 -0.16 -15.77
CA ASP A 227 -17.35 0.94 -15.35
C ASP A 227 -15.86 0.58 -15.42
N VAL A 228 -15.26 0.94 -16.54
CA VAL A 228 -13.83 0.72 -16.84
C VAL A 228 -12.93 1.34 -15.77
N GLU A 229 -13.30 2.45 -15.15
CA GLU A 229 -12.51 3.11 -14.11
C GLU A 229 -12.47 2.27 -12.82
N VAL A 230 -13.60 1.69 -12.43
CA VAL A 230 -13.67 0.80 -11.25
C VAL A 230 -12.83 -0.45 -11.49
N GLU A 231 -12.86 -1.03 -12.70
CA GLU A 231 -12.05 -2.19 -13.04
C GLU A 231 -10.55 -1.87 -13.03
N VAL A 232 -10.14 -0.72 -13.54
CA VAL A 232 -8.73 -0.26 -13.48
C VAL A 232 -8.27 -0.12 -12.03
N LEU A 233 -9.08 0.51 -11.17
CA LEU A 233 -8.77 0.64 -9.74
C LEU A 233 -8.68 -0.73 -9.05
N ARG A 234 -9.62 -1.64 -9.35
CA ARG A 234 -9.62 -3.01 -8.82
C ARG A 234 -8.33 -3.76 -9.19
N ARG A 235 -7.94 -3.74 -10.47
CA ARG A 235 -6.72 -4.40 -10.96
C ARG A 235 -5.47 -3.81 -10.34
N ARG A 236 -5.41 -2.49 -10.15
CA ARG A 236 -4.30 -1.81 -9.48
C ARG A 236 -4.17 -2.22 -8.02
N VAL A 237 -5.27 -2.24 -7.29
CA VAL A 237 -5.33 -2.71 -5.89
C VAL A 237 -4.94 -4.18 -5.80
N GLU A 238 -5.44 -5.02 -6.72
CA GLU A 238 -5.05 -6.44 -6.80
C GLU A 238 -3.54 -6.60 -7.04
N ALA A 239 -3.00 -5.88 -8.02
CA ALA A 239 -1.58 -5.93 -8.34
C ALA A 239 -0.68 -5.55 -7.15
N PHE A 240 -1.12 -4.65 -6.30
CA PHE A 240 -0.33 -4.20 -5.15
C PHE A 240 -0.54 -5.07 -3.89
N TYR A 241 -1.80 -5.30 -3.50
CA TYR A 241 -2.11 -5.90 -2.18
C TYR A 241 -2.26 -7.41 -2.18
N VAL A 242 -2.52 -8.05 -3.33
CA VAL A 242 -2.72 -9.50 -3.38
C VAL A 242 -1.38 -10.20 -3.52
N SER A 243 -1.05 -11.03 -2.53
CA SER A 243 0.12 -11.93 -2.57
C SER A 243 -0.14 -13.08 -3.54
N LYS A 244 0.88 -13.45 -4.33
CA LYS A 244 0.85 -14.54 -5.32
C LYS A 244 2.14 -15.33 -5.22
N ASP A 245 2.10 -16.60 -5.55
CA ASP A 245 3.29 -17.44 -5.54
C ASP A 245 4.41 -16.86 -6.43
N GLY A 246 5.59 -16.73 -5.85
CA GLY A 246 6.76 -16.16 -6.52
C GLY A 246 6.75 -14.65 -6.70
N LYS A 247 5.69 -13.94 -6.32
CA LYS A 247 5.65 -12.48 -6.39
C LYS A 247 6.65 -11.85 -5.42
N ILE A 248 7.42 -10.91 -5.92
CA ILE A 248 8.29 -10.06 -5.12
C ILE A 248 7.45 -8.90 -4.56
N GLU A 249 7.31 -8.87 -3.26
CA GLU A 249 6.52 -7.83 -2.60
C GLU A 249 7.29 -6.50 -2.58
N SER A 250 6.58 -5.42 -2.86
CA SER A 250 7.12 -4.09 -2.62
C SER A 250 7.20 -3.83 -1.11
N GLU A 251 8.25 -3.13 -0.70
CA GLU A 251 8.40 -2.73 0.70
C GLU A 251 7.26 -1.78 1.10
N LYS A 252 6.76 -1.98 2.31
CA LYS A 252 5.58 -1.27 2.83
C LYS A 252 6.00 0.10 3.33
N ARG A 253 6.08 1.06 2.42
CA ARG A 253 6.62 2.38 2.70
C ARG A 253 5.58 3.27 3.39
N VAL A 254 5.93 3.76 4.55
CA VAL A 254 5.22 4.86 5.22
C VAL A 254 5.75 6.21 4.75
N LYS A 255 6.99 6.24 4.24
CA LYS A 255 7.64 7.41 3.59
C LYS A 255 7.89 7.16 2.11
N LYS A 256 7.86 8.23 1.31
CA LYS A 256 8.09 8.20 -0.15
C LYS A 256 9.49 7.74 -0.58
N LYS A 257 10.50 7.86 0.29
CA LYS A 257 11.88 7.47 -0.02
C LYS A 257 12.58 6.99 1.25
N GLU A 258 12.87 5.71 1.32
CA GLU A 258 13.82 5.18 2.26
C GLU A 258 15.20 5.11 1.59
N PRO A 259 16.29 5.40 2.31
CA PRO A 259 17.64 5.36 1.76
C PRO A 259 18.05 3.91 1.41
N ALA A 260 18.99 3.78 0.49
CA ALA A 260 19.69 2.52 0.26
C ALA A 260 20.45 2.08 1.52
N TYR A 261 20.62 0.79 1.71
CA TYR A 261 21.48 0.26 2.77
C TYR A 261 22.93 0.61 2.49
N ARG A 262 23.66 0.98 3.54
CA ARG A 262 25.07 1.31 3.43
C ARG A 262 25.93 0.05 3.28
N ASP A 263 25.58 -0.97 4.03
CA ASP A 263 26.24 -2.27 4.02
C ASP A 263 25.19 -3.37 3.87
N LEU A 264 25.50 -4.42 3.13
CA LEU A 264 24.66 -5.60 2.95
C LEU A 264 25.50 -6.86 3.12
N PHE A 265 25.17 -7.65 4.16
CA PHE A 265 25.83 -8.90 4.47
C PHE A 265 24.98 -10.09 4.01
N PHE A 266 25.52 -10.89 3.11
CA PHE A 266 24.89 -12.11 2.61
C PHE A 266 25.35 -13.31 3.42
N VAL A 267 24.40 -14.07 3.93
CA VAL A 267 24.64 -15.29 4.72
C VAL A 267 23.84 -16.43 4.12
N TYR A 268 24.48 -17.60 3.97
CA TYR A 268 23.81 -18.83 3.57
C TYR A 268 23.96 -19.87 4.68
N LYS A 269 22.83 -20.32 5.25
CA LYS A 269 22.82 -21.30 6.33
C LYS A 269 21.63 -22.23 6.21
N LYS A 270 21.89 -23.54 6.25
CA LYS A 270 20.82 -24.59 6.20
C LYS A 270 19.85 -24.46 5.01
N GLY A 271 20.35 -24.09 3.84
CA GLY A 271 19.52 -23.96 2.64
C GLY A 271 18.78 -22.62 2.52
N ILE A 272 18.98 -21.70 3.43
CA ILE A 272 18.35 -20.37 3.44
C ILE A 272 19.40 -19.29 3.27
N TRP A 273 19.15 -18.36 2.35
CA TRP A 273 19.85 -17.11 2.20
C TRP A 273 19.20 -16.05 3.07
N SER A 274 20.01 -15.30 3.79
CA SER A 274 19.58 -14.16 4.61
C SER A 274 20.44 -12.96 4.29
N ILE A 275 19.88 -11.75 4.31
CA ILE A 275 20.62 -10.49 4.22
C ILE A 275 20.44 -9.66 5.48
N PHE A 276 21.52 -8.97 5.86
CA PHE A 276 21.57 -8.11 7.05
C PHE A 276 22.20 -6.77 6.71
N GLU A 277 21.80 -5.70 7.40
CA GLU A 277 22.42 -4.37 7.31
C GLU A 277 23.72 -4.30 8.11
N TRP A 278 23.84 -5.11 9.16
CA TRP A 278 25.00 -5.18 10.05
C TRP A 278 25.58 -6.59 10.05
N SER A 279 26.88 -6.69 10.37
CA SER A 279 27.48 -8.01 10.48
C SER A 279 26.75 -8.86 11.55
N PRO A 280 26.18 -10.01 11.20
CA PRO A 280 25.46 -10.86 12.15
C PRO A 280 26.38 -11.53 13.19
N GLU A 281 27.70 -11.45 13.00
CA GLU A 281 28.69 -11.93 13.96
C GLU A 281 28.87 -10.96 15.13
N MET A 282 28.50 -9.68 14.95
CA MET A 282 28.69 -8.62 15.92
C MET A 282 27.42 -8.23 16.70
N SER A 283 26.26 -8.69 16.26
CA SER A 283 24.98 -8.29 16.85
C SER A 283 23.90 -9.34 16.62
N ASP A 284 23.00 -9.48 17.59
CA ASP A 284 21.80 -10.33 17.50
C ASP A 284 20.70 -9.59 16.71
N VAL A 285 20.93 -9.38 15.41
CA VAL A 285 20.05 -8.61 14.52
C VAL A 285 19.22 -9.56 13.68
N ALA A 286 17.92 -9.24 13.54
CA ALA A 286 17.05 -9.95 12.62
C ALA A 286 17.46 -9.70 11.15
N PRO A 287 17.33 -10.70 10.26
CA PRO A 287 17.59 -10.50 8.85
C PRO A 287 16.59 -9.51 8.22
N ILE A 288 17.09 -8.70 7.28
CA ILE A 288 16.24 -7.82 6.46
C ILE A 288 15.27 -8.65 5.64
N MET A 289 15.77 -9.73 5.04
CA MET A 289 15.01 -10.65 4.20
C MET A 289 15.65 -12.03 4.22
N GLU A 290 14.82 -13.07 4.11
CA GLU A 290 15.24 -14.45 3.97
C GLU A 290 14.55 -15.10 2.76
N SER A 291 15.26 -16.00 2.09
CA SER A 291 14.74 -16.80 0.98
C SER A 291 15.53 -18.08 0.78
N ASP A 292 14.87 -19.06 0.22
CA ASP A 292 15.49 -20.30 -0.28
C ASP A 292 16.40 -20.07 -1.50
N ARG A 293 16.26 -18.91 -2.18
CA ARG A 293 17.00 -18.53 -3.40
C ARG A 293 17.62 -17.15 -3.26
N VAL A 294 18.92 -17.04 -3.55
CA VAL A 294 19.59 -15.74 -3.58
C VAL A 294 18.98 -14.81 -4.63
N THR A 295 18.52 -15.35 -5.76
CA THR A 295 17.87 -14.60 -6.85
C THR A 295 16.64 -13.84 -6.38
N LYS A 296 15.84 -14.39 -5.47
CA LYS A 296 14.66 -13.70 -4.88
C LYS A 296 15.09 -12.50 -4.04
N ILE A 297 16.17 -12.65 -3.27
CA ILE A 297 16.72 -11.55 -2.47
C ILE A 297 17.22 -10.42 -3.38
N LEU A 298 17.95 -10.76 -4.45
CA LEU A 298 18.46 -9.76 -5.41
C LEU A 298 17.32 -9.04 -6.13
N ALA A 299 16.28 -9.78 -6.53
CA ALA A 299 15.07 -9.21 -7.12
C ALA A 299 14.37 -8.22 -6.17
N TRP A 300 14.28 -8.57 -4.88
CA TRP A 300 13.69 -7.71 -3.87
C TRP A 300 14.51 -6.42 -3.65
N LEU A 301 15.84 -6.53 -3.57
CA LEU A 301 16.73 -5.37 -3.43
C LEU A 301 16.57 -4.38 -4.61
N VAL A 302 16.52 -4.91 -5.85
CA VAL A 302 16.33 -4.10 -7.07
C VAL A 302 14.95 -3.45 -7.06
N TYR A 303 13.90 -4.23 -6.83
CA TYR A 303 12.51 -3.77 -6.92
C TYR A 303 12.20 -2.69 -5.89
N ASN A 304 12.84 -2.78 -4.70
CA ASN A 304 12.66 -1.84 -3.61
C ASN A 304 13.71 -0.72 -3.56
N LYS A 305 14.68 -0.68 -4.47
CA LYS A 305 15.79 0.30 -4.49
C LYS A 305 16.54 0.38 -3.17
N ARG A 306 16.88 -0.77 -2.60
CA ARG A 306 17.52 -0.84 -1.29
C ARG A 306 19.05 -0.86 -1.35
N PHE A 307 19.62 -0.62 -2.54
CA PHE A 307 21.07 -0.45 -2.76
C PHE A 307 21.33 0.61 -3.83
N ASP A 308 22.53 1.16 -3.81
CA ASP A 308 23.05 2.09 -4.81
C ASP A 308 24.58 1.93 -5.00
N ALA A 309 25.21 2.86 -5.70
CA ALA A 309 26.65 2.81 -5.95
C ALA A 309 27.51 2.95 -4.68
N SER A 310 26.97 3.44 -3.58
CA SER A 310 27.66 3.58 -2.29
C SER A 310 27.50 2.36 -1.38
N THR A 311 26.62 1.41 -1.74
CA THR A 311 26.37 0.20 -0.94
C THR A 311 27.58 -0.74 -0.99
N ALA A 312 28.13 -1.07 0.16
CA ALA A 312 29.14 -2.10 0.31
C ALA A 312 28.50 -3.49 0.48
N PHE A 313 29.00 -4.47 -0.25
CA PHE A 313 28.51 -5.83 -0.23
C PHE A 313 29.52 -6.76 0.42
N HIS A 314 29.04 -7.56 1.36
CA HIS A 314 29.84 -8.51 2.13
C HIS A 314 29.22 -9.92 2.04
N MET A 315 30.06 -10.94 2.03
CA MET A 315 29.61 -12.31 2.13
C MET A 315 30.29 -12.97 3.34
N ILE A 316 29.49 -13.44 4.25
CA ILE A 316 29.97 -14.24 5.37
C ILE A 316 30.35 -15.62 4.84
N PRO A 317 31.53 -16.17 5.19
CA PRO A 317 31.97 -17.50 4.77
C PRO A 317 30.89 -18.56 5.03
N ASN A 318 30.54 -19.34 4.02
CA ASN A 318 29.45 -20.31 4.10
C ASN A 318 29.70 -21.52 3.19
N ALA A 319 28.78 -22.49 3.19
CA ALA A 319 28.86 -23.70 2.37
C ALA A 319 28.33 -23.55 0.95
N SER A 320 27.86 -22.36 0.55
CA SER A 320 27.38 -22.09 -0.81
C SER A 320 28.55 -22.02 -1.80
N LYS A 321 28.29 -22.40 -3.05
CA LYS A 321 29.21 -22.21 -4.16
C LYS A 321 29.08 -20.86 -4.85
N VAL A 322 28.06 -20.06 -4.47
CA VAL A 322 27.86 -18.70 -4.98
C VAL A 322 29.01 -17.81 -4.51
N VAL A 323 29.54 -17.01 -5.39
CA VAL A 323 30.58 -16.03 -5.06
C VAL A 323 30.04 -14.61 -5.07
N LEU A 324 30.60 -13.73 -4.24
CA LEU A 324 30.15 -12.34 -4.11
C LEU A 324 30.17 -11.59 -5.46
N PHE A 325 31.12 -11.89 -6.33
CA PHE A 325 31.20 -11.30 -7.66
C PHE A 325 29.96 -11.60 -8.50
N ASP A 326 29.45 -12.83 -8.46
CA ASP A 326 28.27 -13.24 -9.22
C ASP A 326 27.00 -12.58 -8.64
N ILE A 327 26.90 -12.45 -7.34
CA ILE A 327 25.83 -11.69 -6.65
C ILE A 327 25.82 -10.24 -7.16
N GLN A 328 26.95 -9.56 -7.10
CA GLN A 328 27.07 -8.16 -7.56
C GLN A 328 26.79 -8.03 -9.05
N SER A 329 27.35 -8.91 -9.89
CA SER A 329 27.12 -8.92 -11.33
C SER A 329 25.66 -9.07 -11.70
N LEU A 330 24.97 -10.04 -11.07
CA LEU A 330 23.54 -10.26 -11.29
C LEU A 330 22.73 -9.07 -10.79
N LEU A 331 23.03 -8.56 -9.59
CA LEU A 331 22.31 -7.43 -8.98
C LEU A 331 22.34 -6.19 -9.87
N TRP A 332 23.53 -5.81 -10.37
CA TRP A 332 23.67 -4.67 -11.30
C TRP A 332 22.98 -4.93 -12.64
N ARG A 333 23.00 -6.17 -13.13
CA ARG A 333 22.30 -6.54 -14.35
C ARG A 333 20.78 -6.43 -14.18
N LEU A 334 20.24 -6.92 -13.06
CA LEU A 334 18.83 -6.79 -12.74
C LEU A 334 18.41 -5.33 -12.58
N ASN A 335 19.23 -4.50 -11.91
CA ASN A 335 18.96 -3.08 -11.73
C ASN A 335 18.88 -2.31 -13.05
N ALA A 336 19.62 -2.75 -14.06
CA ALA A 336 19.59 -2.16 -15.42
C ALA A 336 18.36 -2.60 -16.24
N LEU A 337 17.76 -3.75 -15.92
CA LEU A 337 16.70 -4.37 -16.71
C LEU A 337 15.32 -4.24 -16.10
N ILE A 338 15.24 -4.17 -14.77
CA ILE A 338 13.96 -4.18 -14.03
C ILE A 338 13.72 -2.79 -13.45
N PRO A 339 12.64 -2.12 -13.84
CA PRO A 339 12.21 -0.88 -13.19
C PRO A 339 11.91 -1.11 -11.71
N ASP A 340 12.18 -0.12 -10.88
CA ASP A 340 11.82 -0.20 -9.44
C ASP A 340 10.33 -0.01 -9.18
N ALA A 341 9.88 -0.51 -8.02
CA ALA A 341 8.48 -0.41 -7.61
C ALA A 341 7.94 1.04 -7.55
N SER A 342 8.81 2.03 -7.33
CA SER A 342 8.41 3.44 -7.19
C SER A 342 8.33 4.19 -8.52
N SER A 343 9.04 3.70 -9.55
CA SER A 343 9.09 4.33 -10.89
C SER A 343 7.91 3.92 -11.78
N ILE A 344 7.10 2.98 -11.31
CA ILE A 344 6.10 2.33 -12.14
C ILE A 344 4.75 3.03 -11.97
N GLY A 345 4.52 4.07 -12.78
CA GLY A 345 3.17 4.54 -13.05
C GLY A 345 2.40 3.44 -13.80
N LEU A 346 1.44 2.79 -13.13
CA LEU A 346 0.50 1.92 -13.83
C LEU A 346 -0.44 2.79 -14.66
N ASP A 347 -0.23 2.81 -15.96
CA ASP A 347 -1.18 3.46 -16.85
C ASP A 347 -2.45 2.59 -17.04
N ARG A 348 -3.52 3.25 -17.42
CA ARG A 348 -4.83 2.61 -17.64
C ARG A 348 -4.75 1.50 -18.68
N SER A 349 -4.01 1.72 -19.78
CA SER A 349 -3.90 0.76 -20.88
C SER A 349 -3.25 -0.54 -20.43
N SER A 350 -2.18 -0.46 -19.67
CA SER A 350 -1.47 -1.61 -19.13
C SER A 350 -2.35 -2.47 -18.20
N LEU A 351 -3.18 -1.83 -17.38
CA LEU A 351 -4.09 -2.55 -16.48
C LEU A 351 -5.25 -3.20 -17.23
N MET A 352 -5.62 -2.71 -18.40
CA MET A 352 -6.68 -3.32 -19.22
C MET A 352 -6.20 -4.47 -20.08
N GLU A 353 -4.90 -4.62 -20.29
CA GLU A 353 -4.32 -5.76 -21.01
C GLU A 353 -4.35 -7.06 -20.18
N ASP A 354 -4.30 -8.19 -20.90
CA ASP A 354 -4.06 -9.49 -20.29
C ASP A 354 -2.66 -9.55 -19.67
N LYS A 355 -2.51 -10.36 -18.61
CA LYS A 355 -1.21 -10.54 -17.95
C LYS A 355 -0.27 -11.36 -18.81
N TYR A 356 0.78 -10.74 -19.31
CA TYR A 356 1.92 -11.40 -19.93
C TYR A 356 3.24 -10.78 -19.44
N ALA A 357 4.35 -11.47 -19.65
CA ALA A 357 5.66 -10.98 -19.24
C ALA A 357 6.19 -9.92 -20.21
N ARG A 358 6.47 -8.70 -19.73
CA ARG A 358 7.12 -7.64 -20.49
C ARG A 358 8.63 -7.81 -20.50
N HIS A 359 9.20 -8.06 -19.33
CA HIS A 359 10.63 -8.28 -19.11
C HIS A 359 10.83 -9.65 -18.47
N VAL A 360 11.74 -10.42 -19.03
CA VAL A 360 12.11 -11.74 -18.50
C VAL A 360 13.64 -11.76 -18.36
N VAL A 361 14.11 -12.18 -17.20
CA VAL A 361 15.52 -12.49 -16.96
C VAL A 361 15.62 -13.93 -16.49
N ILE A 362 16.27 -14.76 -17.29
CA ILE A 362 16.51 -16.16 -16.96
C ILE A 362 17.90 -16.24 -16.33
N VAL A 363 17.94 -16.62 -15.07
CA VAL A 363 19.17 -16.84 -14.29
C VAL A 363 19.41 -18.32 -14.22
N ALA A 364 20.51 -18.77 -14.84
CA ALA A 364 20.86 -20.19 -14.88
C ALA A 364 22.06 -20.49 -13.99
N ASN A 365 21.97 -21.57 -13.22
CA ASN A 365 23.07 -22.16 -12.44
C ASN A 365 23.75 -21.20 -11.44
N ILE A 366 23.07 -20.22 -10.90
CA ILE A 366 23.71 -19.31 -9.93
C ILE A 366 24.19 -20.03 -8.68
N GLU A 367 23.45 -21.02 -8.19
CA GLU A 367 23.82 -21.81 -7.02
C GLU A 367 24.64 -23.07 -7.36
N CYS A 368 24.79 -23.34 -8.66
CA CYS A 368 25.59 -24.46 -9.22
C CYS A 368 26.59 -23.97 -10.26
N PRO A 369 27.47 -22.99 -9.96
CA PRO A 369 28.35 -22.34 -10.93
C PRO A 369 29.38 -23.28 -11.57
N ASP A 370 29.68 -24.38 -10.92
CA ASP A 370 30.59 -25.45 -11.39
C ASP A 370 30.01 -26.36 -12.48
N SER A 371 28.74 -26.14 -12.86
CA SER A 371 28.10 -26.91 -13.94
C SER A 371 28.51 -26.37 -15.32
N LEU A 372 29.50 -27.00 -15.96
CA LEU A 372 30.09 -26.57 -17.23
C LEU A 372 29.30 -26.92 -18.48
N HIS A 373 28.47 -27.96 -18.44
CA HIS A 373 27.86 -28.59 -19.61
C HIS A 373 26.36 -28.80 -19.53
N SER A 374 25.75 -28.49 -18.38
CA SER A 374 24.32 -28.71 -18.20
C SER A 374 23.67 -27.57 -17.42
N ILE A 375 22.44 -27.27 -17.76
CA ILE A 375 21.60 -26.39 -16.96
C ILE A 375 20.95 -27.28 -15.87
N ARG A 376 21.32 -27.01 -14.61
CA ARG A 376 20.79 -27.74 -13.44
C ARG A 376 19.63 -27.03 -12.79
N GLU A 377 19.65 -25.69 -12.84
CA GLU A 377 18.62 -24.86 -12.24
C GLU A 377 18.36 -23.60 -13.07
N LEU A 378 17.14 -23.17 -13.05
CA LEU A 378 16.70 -21.91 -13.66
C LEU A 378 15.81 -21.16 -12.70
N ASP A 379 16.17 -19.91 -12.43
CA ASP A 379 15.25 -18.94 -11.84
C ASP A 379 14.79 -17.98 -12.94
N VAL A 380 13.49 -17.77 -13.02
CA VAL A 380 12.89 -16.85 -13.99
C VAL A 380 12.35 -15.66 -13.23
N LEU A 381 13.01 -14.52 -13.43
CA LEU A 381 12.49 -13.24 -12.97
C LEU A 381 11.70 -12.63 -14.11
N PHE A 382 10.48 -12.22 -13.85
CA PHE A 382 9.69 -11.54 -14.86
C PHE A 382 8.80 -10.45 -14.28
N MET A 383 8.67 -9.37 -15.03
CA MET A 383 7.71 -8.31 -14.76
C MET A 383 6.58 -8.43 -15.78
N ASN A 384 5.35 -8.51 -15.27
CA ASN A 384 4.16 -8.60 -16.11
C ASN A 384 3.63 -7.21 -16.54
N THR A 385 2.59 -7.18 -17.35
CA THR A 385 1.90 -5.96 -17.81
C THR A 385 1.34 -5.11 -16.66
N TRP A 386 1.04 -5.71 -15.53
CA TRP A 386 0.57 -5.01 -14.33
C TRP A 386 1.70 -4.61 -13.38
N ASN A 387 2.94 -4.61 -13.89
CA ASN A 387 4.16 -4.24 -13.17
C ASN A 387 4.38 -5.05 -11.87
N GLU A 388 3.80 -6.23 -11.77
CA GLU A 388 4.12 -7.18 -10.71
C GLU A 388 5.43 -7.89 -11.08
N LEU A 389 6.39 -7.89 -10.18
CA LEU A 389 7.65 -8.62 -10.31
C LEU A 389 7.50 -10.00 -9.67
N PHE A 390 7.96 -11.02 -10.38
CA PHE A 390 7.98 -12.40 -9.91
C PHE A 390 9.38 -12.98 -10.02
N CYS A 391 9.71 -13.90 -9.11
CA CYS A 391 10.86 -14.78 -9.17
C CYS A 391 10.38 -16.20 -8.89
N ILE A 392 10.48 -17.07 -9.90
CA ILE A 392 10.05 -18.47 -9.79
C ILE A 392 11.19 -19.39 -10.21
N SER A 393 11.31 -20.52 -9.56
CA SER A 393 12.24 -21.58 -9.99
C SER A 393 11.52 -22.52 -10.96
N VAL A 394 12.12 -22.77 -12.12
CA VAL A 394 11.53 -23.55 -13.20
C VAL A 394 12.51 -24.68 -13.57
N LYS A 395 12.01 -25.88 -13.73
CA LYS A 395 12.84 -26.98 -14.23
C LYS A 395 13.26 -26.71 -15.70
N PRO A 396 14.50 -27.02 -16.11
CA PRO A 396 14.96 -26.74 -17.46
C PRO A 396 14.03 -27.27 -18.57
N GLU A 397 13.46 -28.45 -18.40
CA GLU A 397 12.53 -29.06 -19.35
C GLU A 397 11.15 -28.37 -19.43
N GLN A 398 10.82 -27.53 -18.46
CA GLN A 398 9.52 -26.83 -18.38
C GLN A 398 9.59 -25.38 -18.88
N ILE A 399 10.79 -24.83 -19.07
CA ILE A 399 10.94 -23.40 -19.41
C ILE A 399 10.30 -23.04 -20.75
N GLY A 400 10.38 -23.93 -21.76
CA GLY A 400 9.76 -23.71 -23.06
C GLY A 400 8.24 -23.58 -22.97
N ALA A 401 7.59 -24.46 -22.22
CA ALA A 401 6.14 -24.40 -22.00
C ALA A 401 5.73 -23.14 -21.22
N TRP A 402 6.52 -22.74 -20.21
CA TRP A 402 6.30 -21.51 -19.47
C TRP A 402 6.44 -20.26 -20.38
N MET A 403 7.50 -20.21 -21.21
CA MET A 403 7.74 -19.12 -22.16
C MET A 403 6.60 -19.02 -23.18
N ALA A 404 6.14 -20.14 -23.75
CA ALA A 404 5.03 -20.15 -24.70
C ALA A 404 3.73 -19.55 -24.11
N LYS A 405 3.51 -19.72 -22.83
CA LYS A 405 2.35 -19.14 -22.11
C LYS A 405 2.52 -17.65 -21.84
N MET A 406 3.69 -17.21 -21.38
CA MET A 406 3.90 -15.88 -20.81
C MET A 406 4.51 -14.87 -21.79
N LYS A 407 5.23 -15.35 -22.83
CA LYS A 407 5.90 -14.51 -23.80
C LYS A 407 4.94 -13.98 -24.86
N ARG A 408 5.16 -12.73 -25.28
CA ARG A 408 4.56 -12.10 -26.47
C ARG A 408 5.68 -11.55 -27.35
N PRO A 409 5.41 -11.14 -28.61
CA PRO A 409 6.45 -10.58 -29.50
C PRO A 409 7.19 -9.38 -28.89
N SER A 410 6.54 -8.60 -28.04
CA SER A 410 7.11 -7.44 -27.34
C SER A 410 7.92 -7.80 -26.09
N THR A 411 7.91 -9.06 -25.65
CA THR A 411 8.62 -9.50 -24.44
C THR A 411 10.12 -9.43 -24.62
N GLN A 412 10.80 -8.67 -23.76
CA GLN A 412 12.25 -8.63 -23.71
C GLN A 412 12.79 -9.78 -22.85
N VAL A 413 13.65 -10.61 -23.44
CA VAL A 413 14.24 -11.78 -22.75
C VAL A 413 15.74 -11.58 -22.62
N ASN A 414 16.25 -11.72 -21.40
CA ASN A 414 17.68 -11.68 -21.09
C ASN A 414 18.08 -12.98 -20.38
N ILE A 415 19.32 -13.42 -20.60
CA ILE A 415 19.89 -14.59 -19.94
C ILE A 415 21.12 -14.14 -19.17
N TRP A 416 21.24 -14.62 -17.94
CA TRP A 416 22.39 -14.41 -17.08
C TRP A 416 22.94 -15.75 -16.59
N LEU A 417 24.26 -15.85 -16.54
CA LEU A 417 25.03 -17.01 -16.08
C LEU A 417 26.21 -16.55 -15.21
N PRO A 418 26.65 -17.35 -14.22
CA PRO A 418 27.85 -17.07 -13.45
C PRO A 418 29.08 -17.03 -14.35
N LYS A 419 30.10 -16.29 -13.89
CA LYS A 419 31.35 -16.12 -14.64
C LYS A 419 32.14 -17.43 -14.77
N GLU A 420 32.14 -18.21 -13.68
CA GLU A 420 32.73 -19.55 -13.65
C GLU A 420 31.75 -20.52 -14.29
N GLY A 421 32.13 -21.11 -15.39
CA GLY A 421 31.31 -21.98 -16.20
C GLY A 421 31.65 -21.87 -17.66
N ASN A 422 30.81 -22.36 -18.53
CA ASN A 422 30.92 -22.18 -19.97
C ASN A 422 29.75 -21.31 -20.47
N PRO A 423 29.80 -19.97 -20.24
CA PRO A 423 28.66 -19.11 -20.51
C PRO A 423 28.21 -19.11 -21.97
N LYS A 424 29.12 -19.28 -22.95
CA LYS A 424 28.73 -19.36 -24.36
C LYS A 424 27.93 -20.60 -24.68
N TYR A 425 28.39 -21.76 -24.23
CA TYR A 425 27.68 -23.04 -24.43
C TYR A 425 26.34 -23.08 -23.67
N LEU A 426 26.36 -22.70 -22.41
CA LEU A 426 25.16 -22.70 -21.57
C LEU A 426 24.12 -21.69 -22.06
N THR A 427 24.52 -20.52 -22.57
CA THR A 427 23.59 -19.56 -23.18
C THR A 427 22.91 -20.17 -24.41
N GLN A 428 23.63 -20.86 -25.28
CA GLN A 428 23.03 -21.56 -26.42
C GLN A 428 22.07 -22.64 -25.99
N THR A 429 22.41 -23.38 -24.93
CA THR A 429 21.53 -24.40 -24.34
C THR A 429 20.24 -23.76 -23.82
N VAL A 430 20.31 -22.67 -23.06
CA VAL A 430 19.10 -21.96 -22.59
C VAL A 430 18.29 -21.43 -23.76
N VAL A 431 18.93 -20.82 -24.78
CA VAL A 431 18.23 -20.35 -25.97
C VAL A 431 17.47 -21.49 -26.65
N SER A 432 18.09 -22.67 -26.80
CA SER A 432 17.41 -23.84 -27.41
C SER A 432 16.23 -24.37 -26.56
N LEU A 433 16.28 -24.19 -25.25
CA LEU A 433 15.17 -24.58 -24.36
C LEU A 433 13.95 -23.64 -24.43
N ILE A 434 14.16 -22.38 -24.82
CA ILE A 434 13.10 -21.33 -24.85
C ILE A 434 12.63 -21.01 -26.28
N SER A 435 13.26 -21.61 -27.31
CA SER A 435 12.85 -21.49 -28.70
C SER A 435 11.68 -22.40 -29.01
#